data_f769aa42ff201dcce66dd52e47c7595c
#
_entry.id   f769aa42ff201dcce66dd52e47c7595c
#
_cell.length_a   1.000
_cell.length_b   1.000
_cell.length_c   1.000
_cell.angle_alpha   90.00
_cell.angle_beta   90.00
_cell.angle_gamma   90.00
#
_symmetry.space_group_name_H-M   'P 1'
#
loop_
_entity.id
_entity.type
_entity.pdbx_description
1 polymer ?
#
loop_
_entity_poly.entity_id
_entity_poly.type
_entity_poly.pdbx_seq_one_letter_code
_entity_poly.pdbx_strand_id
1 'polypeptide(L)'
;MKKLLKFNLCAALLAGLLCAPVFAQESPSTHLDERGKEIIHHRVNDQGHASVGYAPTVGSTSALASRSQLTYHKGPVFSTPSVYIIWYGSWTQTNGTDTAAGQQIIRDFFSAIGGSPYFMINSHYVGSSNAISGNVTWTGKEANAAYSLGTVLSDANIQTVVANAISAGTLPADSNGLYFVLTSSDVNESSGFCTQYCGWHTHGTIGGQNLRYAFIGNAARCLSSCAAQTISPNANPGVDGMVSVLAHELEEATTDADGTAWYARSGYENGDDCAWTFGTTYAVANGSYANMKLGTRDFLIQRNVDFRSTGGQYCDLAHK
;
A
#
# COMPACT_ATOMS: atom_id res chain seq x y z
N MET A 1 50.52 -53.55 47.99
CA MET A 1 50.35 -52.70 46.86
C MET A 1 48.85 -52.39 46.71
N LYS A 2 48.39 -51.25 47.27
CA LYS A 2 47.00 -50.81 47.19
C LYS A 2 46.98 -49.50 46.40
N LYS A 3 46.35 -49.50 45.22
CA LYS A 3 46.12 -48.30 44.43
C LYS A 3 44.83 -47.63 44.91
N LEU A 4 44.98 -46.38 45.36
CA LEU A 4 43.80 -45.48 45.60
C LEU A 4 43.20 -45.01 44.31
N LEU A 5 41.91 -45.22 44.19
CA LEU A 5 41.10 -44.63 43.14
C LEU A 5 40.61 -43.24 43.59
N LYS A 6 41.03 -42.20 42.92
CA LYS A 6 40.45 -40.84 43.11
C LYS A 6 39.20 -40.68 42.32
N PHE A 7 38.07 -40.46 42.98
CA PHE A 7 36.83 -40.00 42.32
C PHE A 7 36.94 -38.50 42.06
N ASN A 8 36.91 -38.12 40.78
CA ASN A 8 36.69 -36.73 40.39
C ASN A 8 35.19 -36.46 40.25
N LEU A 9 34.73 -35.54 41.10
CA LEU A 9 33.37 -35.02 41.08
C LEU A 9 33.29 -34.00 39.94
N CYS A 10 32.63 -34.33 38.82
CA CYS A 10 32.32 -33.39 37.77
C CYS A 10 31.09 -32.56 38.18
N ALA A 11 31.28 -31.30 38.51
CA ALA A 11 30.21 -30.34 38.67
C ALA A 11 29.61 -30.00 37.32
N ALA A 12 28.35 -30.37 37.09
CA ALA A 12 27.60 -29.98 35.92
C ALA A 12 27.18 -28.49 36.05
N LEU A 13 27.84 -27.62 35.29
CA LEU A 13 27.34 -26.26 35.06
C LEU A 13 26.11 -26.34 34.12
N LEU A 14 24.92 -26.06 34.67
CA LEU A 14 23.75 -25.71 33.83
C LEU A 14 24.01 -24.33 33.20
N ALA A 15 24.45 -24.33 31.96
CA ALA A 15 24.38 -23.13 31.12
C ALA A 15 22.93 -22.94 30.70
N GLY A 16 22.23 -22.03 31.36
CA GLY A 16 20.94 -21.53 30.88
C GLY A 16 21.12 -20.85 29.54
N LEU A 17 20.66 -21.49 28.45
CA LEU A 17 20.46 -20.81 27.20
C LEU A 17 19.35 -19.78 27.41
N LEU A 18 19.72 -18.52 27.56
CA LEU A 18 18.84 -17.40 27.33
C LEU A 18 18.51 -17.41 25.84
N CYS A 19 17.35 -17.97 25.48
CA CYS A 19 16.73 -17.69 24.16
C CYS A 19 16.43 -16.20 24.15
N ALA A 20 17.33 -15.42 23.57
CA ALA A 20 16.98 -14.06 23.14
C ALA A 20 15.85 -14.19 22.11
N PRO A 21 14.78 -13.39 22.23
CA PRO A 21 13.77 -13.37 21.19
C PRO A 21 14.48 -12.98 19.89
N VAL A 22 14.44 -13.86 18.91
CA VAL A 22 14.77 -13.51 17.53
C VAL A 22 13.68 -12.54 17.10
N PHE A 23 13.97 -11.25 17.19
CA PHE A 23 13.15 -10.27 16.50
C PHE A 23 13.24 -10.64 15.03
N ALA A 24 12.13 -11.04 14.45
CA ALA A 24 12.01 -11.18 13.00
C ALA A 24 12.49 -9.85 12.43
N GLN A 25 13.50 -9.90 11.58
CA GLN A 25 14.00 -8.72 10.89
C GLN A 25 12.87 -8.32 9.95
N GLU A 26 12.23 -7.19 10.25
CA GLU A 26 11.17 -6.65 9.39
C GLU A 26 11.76 -6.49 8.00
N SER A 27 11.04 -6.98 6.98
CA SER A 27 11.43 -6.78 5.59
C SER A 27 11.48 -5.28 5.31
N PRO A 28 12.46 -4.78 4.56
CA PRO A 28 12.52 -3.35 4.23
C PRO A 28 11.24 -2.92 3.52
N SER A 29 10.78 -1.70 3.80
CA SER A 29 9.64 -1.09 3.09
C SER A 29 9.99 -0.68 1.66
N THR A 30 11.24 -0.83 1.27
CA THR A 30 11.74 -0.46 -0.06
C THR A 30 12.64 -1.55 -0.65
N HIS A 31 12.74 -1.58 -1.99
CA HIS A 31 13.77 -2.32 -2.71
C HIS A 31 14.37 -1.45 -3.83
N LEU A 32 15.49 -1.88 -4.40
CA LEU A 32 16.02 -1.26 -5.60
C LEU A 32 15.53 -2.02 -6.83
N ASP A 33 15.02 -1.31 -7.83
CA ASP A 33 14.68 -1.89 -9.13
C ASP A 33 15.96 -2.34 -9.86
N GLU A 34 15.83 -3.02 -11.00
CA GLU A 34 16.92 -3.51 -11.83
C GLU A 34 17.84 -2.40 -12.37
N ARG A 35 17.48 -1.14 -12.19
CA ARG A 35 18.28 0.06 -12.54
C ARG A 35 18.86 0.75 -11.32
N GLY A 36 18.68 0.16 -10.11
CA GLY A 36 19.16 0.70 -8.84
C GLY A 36 18.31 1.85 -8.30
N LYS A 37 17.04 1.96 -8.74
CA LYS A 37 16.09 2.96 -8.26
C LYS A 37 15.29 2.39 -7.08
N GLU A 38 15.09 3.21 -6.06
CA GLU A 38 14.27 2.85 -4.89
C GLU A 38 12.78 2.79 -5.24
N ILE A 39 12.14 1.71 -4.83
CA ILE A 39 10.71 1.43 -4.94
C ILE A 39 10.16 1.26 -3.53
N ILE A 40 9.08 1.95 -3.18
CA ILE A 40 8.46 1.95 -1.87
C ILE A 40 7.25 1.01 -1.89
N HIS A 41 7.13 0.14 -0.89
CA HIS A 41 6.20 -0.98 -0.90
C HIS A 41 5.03 -0.86 0.04
N HIS A 42 3.85 -1.28 -0.41
CA HIS A 42 2.81 -1.82 0.44
C HIS A 42 3.04 -3.32 0.67
N ARG A 43 3.56 -3.68 1.84
CA ARG A 43 3.93 -5.07 2.15
C ARG A 43 2.73 -6.02 2.19
N VAL A 44 3.00 -7.31 1.98
CA VAL A 44 1.99 -8.36 2.15
C VAL A 44 1.46 -8.42 3.58
N ASN A 45 0.24 -8.92 3.75
CA ASN A 45 -0.33 -9.23 5.06
C ASN A 45 0.38 -10.44 5.67
N ASP A 46 1.44 -10.21 6.43
CA ASP A 46 2.20 -11.23 7.16
C ASP A 46 1.47 -11.77 8.41
N GLN A 47 0.42 -11.11 8.86
CA GLN A 47 -0.52 -11.60 9.89
C GLN A 47 -1.34 -12.81 9.39
N GLY A 48 -1.17 -13.16 8.14
CA GLY A 48 -1.45 -14.42 7.49
C GLY A 48 -2.90 -14.83 7.40
N HIS A 49 -3.76 -14.29 6.68
CA HIS A 49 -4.99 -14.83 6.10
C HIS A 49 -6.08 -13.77 6.01
N ALA A 50 -6.59 -13.61 4.81
CA ALA A 50 -7.86 -12.93 4.60
C ALA A 50 -8.93 -13.59 5.48
N SER A 51 -9.57 -12.79 6.34
CA SER A 51 -10.58 -13.29 7.28
C SER A 51 -11.80 -13.81 6.51
N VAL A 52 -12.23 -15.03 6.81
CA VAL A 52 -13.50 -15.55 6.30
C VAL A 52 -14.55 -15.33 7.38
N GLY A 53 -15.44 -14.36 7.19
CA GLY A 53 -16.56 -14.12 8.09
C GLY A 53 -16.21 -13.59 9.48
N TYR A 54 -15.00 -13.11 9.71
CA TYR A 54 -14.57 -12.46 10.95
C TYR A 54 -14.27 -10.98 10.71
N ALA A 55 -14.55 -10.15 11.70
CA ALA A 55 -14.19 -8.74 11.64
C ALA A 55 -12.66 -8.59 11.55
N PRO A 56 -12.15 -7.80 10.59
CA PRO A 56 -10.72 -7.53 10.48
C PRO A 56 -10.14 -6.91 11.76
N THR A 57 -8.85 -7.08 11.97
CA THR A 57 -8.15 -6.61 13.17
C THR A 57 -8.35 -5.10 13.38
N VAL A 58 -8.81 -4.71 14.56
CA VAL A 58 -8.99 -3.29 14.92
C VAL A 58 -7.63 -2.57 14.98
N GLY A 59 -6.56 -3.27 15.38
CA GLY A 59 -5.24 -2.68 15.58
C GLY A 59 -5.17 -1.78 16.82
N SER A 60 -4.00 -1.21 17.10
CA SER A 60 -3.78 -0.34 18.25
C SER A 60 -4.45 1.02 18.08
N THR A 61 -5.03 1.56 19.16
CA THR A 61 -5.51 2.94 19.27
C THR A 61 -4.50 3.85 19.96
N SER A 62 -3.35 3.32 20.37
CA SER A 62 -2.27 4.07 21.02
C SER A 62 -1.51 4.92 20.00
N ALA A 63 -0.88 6.00 20.48
CA ALA A 63 0.06 6.77 19.68
C ALA A 63 1.22 5.90 19.18
N LEU A 64 1.72 6.20 17.98
CA LEU A 64 2.89 5.54 17.43
C LEU A 64 4.12 5.74 18.32
N ALA A 65 4.97 4.73 18.39
CA ALA A 65 6.23 4.83 19.10
C ALA A 65 7.13 5.92 18.48
N SER A 66 8.00 6.53 19.29
CA SER A 66 8.88 7.61 18.84
C SER A 66 9.74 7.27 17.61
N ARG A 67 10.14 5.98 17.47
CA ARG A 67 10.93 5.50 16.30
C ARG A 67 10.11 5.36 15.03
N SER A 68 8.79 5.22 15.14
CA SER A 68 7.84 5.14 14.04
C SER A 68 7.17 6.49 13.75
N GLN A 69 7.58 7.57 14.41
CA GLN A 69 7.03 8.90 14.13
C GLN A 69 7.59 9.43 12.81
N LEU A 70 6.67 9.83 11.95
CA LEU A 70 6.99 10.47 10.69
C LEU A 70 7.55 11.87 10.93
N THR A 71 8.56 12.22 10.17
CA THR A 71 9.19 13.55 10.20
C THR A 71 9.35 14.07 8.77
N TYR A 72 9.28 15.38 8.61
CA TYR A 72 9.44 16.00 7.31
C TYR A 72 10.92 16.17 6.95
N HIS A 73 11.34 15.61 5.81
CA HIS A 73 12.71 15.62 5.30
C HIS A 73 12.94 16.61 4.16
N LYS A 74 11.99 17.52 3.91
CA LYS A 74 12.04 18.63 2.95
C LYS A 74 11.84 18.25 1.48
N GLY A 75 11.44 17.03 1.18
CA GLY A 75 11.04 16.60 -0.15
C GLY A 75 9.71 17.19 -0.61
N PRO A 76 9.33 16.95 -1.86
CA PRO A 76 8.07 17.42 -2.42
C PRO A 76 6.88 16.61 -1.89
N VAL A 77 5.76 17.31 -1.69
CA VAL A 77 4.44 16.71 -1.45
C VAL A 77 3.48 17.15 -2.56
N PHE A 78 2.44 16.39 -2.84
CA PHE A 78 1.36 16.85 -3.71
C PHE A 78 0.43 17.78 -2.96
N SER A 79 0.14 18.95 -3.52
CA SER A 79 -0.91 19.81 -2.96
C SER A 79 -2.30 19.22 -3.21
N THR A 80 -2.56 18.79 -4.44
CA THR A 80 -3.79 18.12 -4.87
C THR A 80 -3.41 17.22 -6.04
N PRO A 81 -3.15 15.92 -5.82
CA PRO A 81 -2.73 15.02 -6.89
C PRO A 81 -3.84 14.86 -7.95
N SER A 82 -3.44 14.83 -9.21
CA SER A 82 -4.28 14.43 -10.35
C SER A 82 -4.09 12.95 -10.61
N VAL A 83 -5.14 12.14 -10.57
CA VAL A 83 -5.06 10.69 -10.73
C VAL A 83 -5.36 10.27 -12.16
N TYR A 84 -4.51 9.38 -12.68
CA TYR A 84 -4.61 8.73 -13.98
C TYR A 84 -4.55 7.21 -13.81
N ILE A 85 -5.37 6.46 -14.55
CA ILE A 85 -5.39 5.00 -14.50
C ILE A 85 -4.85 4.41 -15.80
N ILE A 86 -4.04 3.36 -15.67
CA ILE A 86 -3.63 2.50 -16.77
C ILE A 86 -4.05 1.07 -16.45
N TRP A 87 -5.03 0.57 -17.17
CA TRP A 87 -5.49 -0.80 -17.08
C TRP A 87 -4.54 -1.70 -17.85
N TYR A 88 -3.80 -2.54 -17.14
CA TYR A 88 -2.89 -3.50 -17.73
C TYR A 88 -3.43 -4.92 -17.66
N GLY A 89 -3.28 -5.70 -18.74
CA GLY A 89 -3.85 -7.04 -18.87
C GLY A 89 -5.28 -7.02 -19.43
N SER A 90 -6.05 -8.07 -19.19
CA SER A 90 -7.43 -8.21 -19.67
C SER A 90 -8.42 -7.95 -18.53
N TRP A 91 -9.26 -6.93 -18.71
CA TRP A 91 -10.34 -6.59 -17.78
C TRP A 91 -11.73 -6.97 -18.33
N THR A 92 -11.76 -7.97 -19.20
CA THR A 92 -12.98 -8.55 -19.78
C THR A 92 -13.04 -10.07 -19.58
N GLN A 93 -12.42 -10.55 -18.49
CA GLN A 93 -12.38 -11.97 -18.16
C GLN A 93 -13.69 -12.42 -17.51
N THR A 94 -13.91 -13.76 -17.51
CA THR A 94 -15.08 -14.37 -16.86
C THR A 94 -14.77 -14.90 -15.46
N ASN A 95 -13.65 -14.47 -14.86
CA ASN A 95 -13.16 -14.91 -13.56
C ASN A 95 -13.82 -14.19 -12.36
N GLY A 96 -14.77 -13.31 -12.61
CA GLY A 96 -15.50 -12.57 -11.56
C GLY A 96 -14.76 -11.36 -10.97
N THR A 97 -13.47 -11.20 -11.23
CA THR A 97 -12.67 -10.08 -10.70
C THR A 97 -12.28 -9.08 -11.79
N ASP A 98 -11.67 -9.55 -12.89
CA ASP A 98 -11.14 -8.72 -13.98
C ASP A 98 -12.24 -8.35 -14.98
N THR A 99 -13.17 -7.51 -14.56
CA THR A 99 -14.39 -7.18 -15.30
C THR A 99 -14.62 -5.66 -15.37
N ALA A 100 -15.48 -5.22 -16.28
CA ALA A 100 -15.90 -3.81 -16.31
C ALA A 100 -16.54 -3.36 -14.99
N ALA A 101 -17.26 -4.26 -14.30
CA ALA A 101 -17.80 -3.98 -12.95
C ALA A 101 -16.68 -3.83 -11.92
N GLY A 102 -15.61 -4.62 -11.99
CA GLY A 102 -14.41 -4.47 -11.16
C GLY A 102 -13.73 -3.13 -11.40
N GLN A 103 -13.53 -2.73 -12.64
CA GLN A 103 -13.00 -1.41 -12.97
C GLN A 103 -13.88 -0.28 -12.41
N GLN A 104 -15.20 -0.45 -12.42
CA GLN A 104 -16.13 0.57 -11.92
C GLN A 104 -16.00 0.77 -10.41
N ILE A 105 -15.67 -0.26 -9.62
CA ILE A 105 -15.41 -0.12 -8.17
C ILE A 105 -14.26 0.86 -7.94
N ILE A 106 -13.19 0.76 -8.73
CA ILE A 106 -12.01 1.63 -8.62
C ILE A 106 -12.33 3.07 -9.06
N ARG A 107 -13.10 3.23 -10.15
CA ARG A 107 -13.55 4.57 -10.58
C ARG A 107 -14.42 5.26 -9.54
N ASP A 108 -15.34 4.51 -8.92
CA ASP A 108 -16.22 5.03 -7.87
C ASP A 108 -15.41 5.42 -6.62
N PHE A 109 -14.35 4.66 -6.28
CA PHE A 109 -13.42 5.03 -5.22
C PHE A 109 -12.74 6.36 -5.53
N PHE A 110 -12.07 6.52 -6.67
CA PHE A 110 -11.39 7.77 -7.01
C PHE A 110 -12.31 8.97 -7.11
N SER A 111 -13.56 8.77 -7.54
CA SER A 111 -14.53 9.85 -7.64
C SER A 111 -15.01 10.38 -6.29
N ALA A 112 -14.78 9.63 -5.21
CA ALA A 112 -15.34 9.95 -3.89
C ALA A 112 -14.30 10.07 -2.77
N ILE A 113 -13.02 9.74 -3.02
CA ILE A 113 -11.98 9.75 -1.96
C ILE A 113 -11.54 11.17 -1.63
N GLY A 114 -11.40 12.06 -2.61
CA GLY A 114 -10.99 13.45 -2.40
C GLY A 114 -12.00 14.19 -1.51
N GLY A 115 -11.50 14.91 -0.50
CA GLY A 115 -12.31 15.61 0.49
C GLY A 115 -13.03 14.69 1.50
N SER A 116 -12.84 13.37 1.41
CA SER A 116 -13.35 12.45 2.43
C SER A 116 -12.64 12.68 3.77
N PRO A 117 -13.28 12.36 4.92
CA PRO A 117 -12.62 12.45 6.21
C PRO A 117 -11.29 11.67 6.28
N TYR A 118 -11.17 10.58 5.52
CA TYR A 118 -9.97 9.79 5.41
C TYR A 118 -8.86 10.56 4.68
N PHE A 119 -9.10 11.02 3.46
CA PHE A 119 -8.08 11.71 2.68
C PHE A 119 -7.72 13.10 3.26
N MET A 120 -8.62 13.69 4.06
CA MET A 120 -8.35 14.91 4.84
C MET A 120 -7.23 14.74 5.89
N ILE A 121 -6.88 13.51 6.29
CA ILE A 121 -5.70 13.22 7.14
C ILE A 121 -4.45 13.86 6.53
N ASN A 122 -4.31 13.82 5.21
CA ASN A 122 -3.15 14.37 4.51
C ASN A 122 -2.99 15.90 4.66
N SER A 123 -4.03 16.62 5.04
CA SER A 123 -3.93 18.06 5.26
C SER A 123 -2.99 18.45 6.41
N HIS A 124 -2.62 17.53 7.28
CA HIS A 124 -1.61 17.70 8.32
C HIS A 124 -0.16 17.63 7.80
N TYR A 125 0.04 17.03 6.64
CA TYR A 125 1.36 16.88 6.02
C TYR A 125 1.64 18.09 5.15
N VAL A 126 2.59 18.92 5.56
CA VAL A 126 2.93 20.13 4.83
C VAL A 126 4.29 19.98 4.15
N GLY A 127 4.40 20.50 2.94
CA GLY A 127 5.66 20.64 2.23
C GLY A 127 6.37 21.97 2.56
N SER A 128 7.57 22.15 2.05
CA SER A 128 8.35 23.39 2.24
C SER A 128 7.68 24.65 1.68
N SER A 129 6.86 24.49 0.64
CA SER A 129 6.24 25.59 -0.10
C SER A 129 4.75 25.42 -0.35
N ASN A 130 4.18 24.29 0.02
CA ASN A 130 2.78 23.98 -0.22
C ASN A 130 2.17 23.18 0.94
N ALA A 131 0.86 23.30 1.11
CA ALA A 131 0.05 22.45 1.96
C ALA A 131 -0.71 21.43 1.11
N ILE A 132 -1.02 20.30 1.68
CA ILE A 132 -1.89 19.29 1.06
C ILE A 132 -3.34 19.69 1.31
N SER A 133 -4.15 19.75 0.26
CA SER A 133 -5.53 20.27 0.34
C SER A 133 -6.53 19.26 0.93
N GLY A 134 -6.14 18.00 1.06
CA GLY A 134 -7.07 16.91 1.39
C GLY A 134 -8.00 16.52 0.23
N ASN A 135 -7.74 17.01 -0.99
CA ASN A 135 -8.49 16.69 -2.19
C ASN A 135 -7.66 15.91 -3.22
N VAL A 136 -8.35 15.11 -4.03
CA VAL A 136 -7.83 14.40 -5.19
C VAL A 136 -8.59 14.85 -6.42
N THR A 137 -7.89 15.13 -7.51
CA THR A 137 -8.51 15.36 -8.80
C THR A 137 -8.60 14.03 -9.55
N TRP A 138 -9.77 13.38 -9.51
CA TRP A 138 -10.07 12.28 -10.40
C TRP A 138 -10.31 12.83 -11.81
N THR A 139 -9.35 12.60 -12.73
CA THR A 139 -9.38 13.19 -14.07
C THR A 139 -10.35 12.50 -15.02
N GLY A 140 -10.79 11.28 -14.71
CA GLY A 140 -11.53 10.40 -15.61
C GLY A 140 -10.71 9.94 -16.82
N LYS A 141 -9.40 10.24 -16.86
CA LYS A 141 -8.53 9.82 -17.97
C LYS A 141 -7.90 8.47 -17.68
N GLU A 142 -8.07 7.57 -18.63
CA GLU A 142 -7.63 6.18 -18.52
C GLU A 142 -6.94 5.74 -19.81
N ALA A 143 -6.00 4.80 -19.69
CA ALA A 143 -5.39 4.09 -20.80
C ALA A 143 -5.59 2.59 -20.67
N ASN A 144 -5.63 1.86 -21.77
CA ASN A 144 -5.61 0.41 -21.80
C ASN A 144 -4.29 -0.04 -22.43
N ALA A 145 -3.49 -0.77 -21.68
CA ALA A 145 -2.18 -1.25 -22.12
C ALA A 145 -2.21 -2.73 -22.55
N ALA A 146 -3.35 -3.43 -22.34
CA ALA A 146 -3.49 -4.87 -22.55
C ALA A 146 -2.25 -5.61 -21.99
N TYR A 147 -1.74 -6.61 -22.70
CA TYR A 147 -0.50 -7.33 -22.34
C TYR A 147 0.71 -6.81 -23.13
N SER A 148 0.85 -5.50 -23.31
CA SER A 148 1.85 -4.89 -24.20
C SER A 148 3.31 -5.28 -23.88
N LEU A 149 3.58 -5.69 -22.62
CA LEU A 149 4.89 -6.17 -22.18
C LEU A 149 4.82 -7.61 -21.60
N GLY A 150 3.76 -8.36 -21.90
CA GLY A 150 3.54 -9.73 -21.43
C GLY A 150 2.81 -9.81 -20.11
N THR A 151 2.78 -11.01 -19.51
CA THR A 151 2.06 -11.31 -18.25
C THR A 151 2.96 -11.35 -17.02
N VAL A 152 4.27 -11.13 -17.20
CA VAL A 152 5.25 -11.00 -16.12
C VAL A 152 5.98 -9.68 -16.34
N LEU A 153 5.77 -8.75 -15.42
CA LEU A 153 6.35 -7.41 -15.48
C LEU A 153 7.54 -7.31 -14.52
N SER A 154 8.47 -6.44 -14.83
CA SER A 154 9.46 -5.92 -13.91
C SER A 154 9.09 -4.48 -13.51
N ASP A 155 9.75 -3.92 -12.50
CA ASP A 155 9.58 -2.52 -12.08
C ASP A 155 9.80 -1.55 -13.25
N ALA A 156 10.84 -1.80 -14.09
CA ALA A 156 11.08 -1.00 -15.28
C ALA A 156 9.97 -1.12 -16.33
N ASN A 157 9.30 -2.27 -16.40
CA ASN A 157 8.14 -2.42 -17.27
C ASN A 157 6.97 -1.52 -16.83
N ILE A 158 6.76 -1.34 -15.53
CA ILE A 158 5.72 -0.44 -15.02
C ILE A 158 5.98 0.99 -15.48
N GLN A 159 7.21 1.51 -15.34
CA GLN A 159 7.56 2.82 -15.88
C GLN A 159 7.36 2.90 -17.39
N THR A 160 7.72 1.83 -18.12
CA THR A 160 7.54 1.76 -19.57
C THR A 160 6.06 1.81 -19.97
N VAL A 161 5.18 1.16 -19.22
CA VAL A 161 3.73 1.21 -19.44
C VAL A 161 3.21 2.66 -19.33
N VAL A 162 3.65 3.39 -18.29
CA VAL A 162 3.31 4.82 -18.13
C VAL A 162 3.86 5.66 -19.28
N ALA A 163 5.13 5.46 -19.63
CA ALA A 163 5.79 6.18 -20.74
C ALA A 163 5.07 5.95 -22.07
N ASN A 164 4.63 4.73 -22.34
CA ASN A 164 3.90 4.37 -23.54
C ASN A 164 2.52 5.06 -23.61
N ALA A 165 1.78 5.10 -22.49
CA ALA A 165 0.49 5.78 -22.43
C ALA A 165 0.62 7.29 -22.68
N ILE A 166 1.68 7.91 -22.20
CA ILE A 166 1.97 9.33 -22.40
C ILE A 166 2.45 9.59 -23.83
N SER A 167 3.39 8.80 -24.35
CA SER A 167 3.93 8.97 -25.71
C SER A 167 2.87 8.74 -26.80
N ALA A 168 1.89 7.87 -26.54
CA ALA A 168 0.73 7.66 -27.40
C ALA A 168 -0.30 8.81 -27.33
N GLY A 169 -0.12 9.79 -26.43
CA GLY A 169 -1.06 10.89 -26.22
C GLY A 169 -2.37 10.49 -25.53
N THR A 170 -2.46 9.26 -25.01
CA THR A 170 -3.64 8.77 -24.28
C THR A 170 -3.75 9.44 -22.91
N LEU A 171 -2.61 9.62 -22.24
CA LEU A 171 -2.50 10.37 -20.98
C LEU A 171 -1.55 11.57 -21.17
N PRO A 172 -1.78 12.69 -20.47
CA PRO A 172 -0.84 13.82 -20.51
C PRO A 172 0.43 13.51 -19.69
N ALA A 173 1.54 14.19 -19.99
CA ALA A 173 2.67 14.28 -19.07
C ALA A 173 2.35 15.39 -18.05
N ASP A 174 1.89 15.01 -16.87
CA ASP A 174 1.46 15.92 -15.79
C ASP A 174 2.39 15.77 -14.58
N SER A 175 3.17 16.81 -14.26
CA SER A 175 4.06 16.83 -13.10
C SER A 175 3.31 16.79 -11.76
N ASN A 176 2.00 17.09 -11.76
CA ASN A 176 1.09 16.93 -10.61
C ASN A 176 0.28 15.63 -10.71
N GLY A 177 0.63 14.76 -11.66
CA GLY A 177 -0.04 13.49 -11.92
C GLY A 177 0.55 12.35 -11.09
N LEU A 178 -0.34 11.47 -10.64
CA LEU A 178 -0.03 10.15 -10.11
C LEU A 178 -0.67 9.09 -11.02
N TYR A 179 0.17 8.27 -11.64
CA TYR A 179 -0.24 7.29 -12.64
C TYR A 179 -0.31 5.90 -12.02
N PHE A 180 -1.50 5.34 -11.85
CA PHE A 180 -1.70 4.01 -11.33
C PHE A 180 -1.74 2.97 -12.45
N VAL A 181 -0.78 2.04 -12.46
CA VAL A 181 -0.81 0.84 -13.31
C VAL A 181 -1.51 -0.26 -12.53
N LEU A 182 -2.72 -0.60 -12.96
CA LEU A 182 -3.62 -1.56 -12.32
C LEU A 182 -3.67 -2.84 -13.15
N THR A 183 -3.15 -3.94 -12.61
CA THR A 183 -3.04 -5.18 -13.38
C THR A 183 -4.23 -6.11 -13.18
N SER A 184 -4.59 -6.87 -14.23
CA SER A 184 -5.50 -8.01 -14.10
C SER A 184 -4.85 -9.14 -13.30
N SER A 185 -5.66 -10.05 -12.73
CA SER A 185 -5.21 -11.08 -11.79
C SER A 185 -4.25 -12.13 -12.38
N ASP A 186 -4.21 -12.24 -13.69
CA ASP A 186 -3.30 -13.15 -14.41
C ASP A 186 -1.92 -12.54 -14.69
N VAL A 187 -1.73 -11.25 -14.40
CA VAL A 187 -0.44 -10.55 -14.53
C VAL A 187 0.34 -10.64 -13.22
N ASN A 188 1.61 -10.97 -13.31
CA ASN A 188 2.56 -10.95 -12.20
C ASN A 188 3.51 -9.75 -12.33
N GLU A 189 3.99 -9.27 -11.20
CA GLU A 189 5.16 -8.42 -11.12
C GLU A 189 6.26 -9.20 -10.40
N SER A 190 7.47 -9.22 -10.98
CA SER A 190 8.49 -10.23 -10.64
C SER A 190 9.41 -9.85 -9.49
N SER A 191 9.40 -8.60 -9.03
CA SER A 191 10.27 -8.15 -7.94
C SER A 191 9.75 -8.52 -6.55
N GLY A 192 8.48 -8.97 -6.42
CA GLY A 192 7.96 -9.44 -5.14
C GLY A 192 6.46 -9.38 -4.94
N PHE A 193 5.68 -9.06 -5.95
CA PHE A 193 4.21 -9.06 -5.83
C PHE A 193 3.69 -10.39 -5.31
N CYS A 194 2.75 -10.34 -4.37
CA CYS A 194 2.18 -11.48 -3.63
C CYS A 194 3.08 -12.11 -2.58
N THR A 195 4.39 -11.85 -2.57
CA THR A 195 5.33 -12.48 -1.65
C THR A 195 5.99 -11.50 -0.70
N GLN A 196 6.23 -10.28 -1.14
CA GLN A 196 6.83 -9.20 -0.35
C GLN A 196 5.89 -8.01 -0.23
N TYR A 197 5.14 -7.68 -1.29
CA TYR A 197 4.26 -6.52 -1.35
C TYR A 197 3.01 -6.81 -2.20
N CYS A 198 2.04 -5.90 -2.10
CA CYS A 198 0.78 -5.92 -2.84
C CYS A 198 0.68 -4.78 -3.86
N GLY A 199 1.42 -3.72 -3.65
CA GLY A 199 1.60 -2.56 -4.50
C GLY A 199 2.84 -1.79 -4.10
N TRP A 200 3.16 -0.77 -4.86
CA TRP A 200 4.24 0.16 -4.57
C TRP A 200 4.08 1.45 -5.39
N HIS A 201 4.69 2.52 -4.91
CA HIS A 201 4.80 3.76 -5.67
C HIS A 201 6.24 4.21 -5.81
N THR A 202 6.48 5.10 -6.75
CA THR A 202 7.78 5.72 -6.99
C THR A 202 7.65 6.88 -7.98
N HIS A 203 8.78 7.48 -8.35
CA HIS A 203 8.88 8.52 -9.37
C HIS A 203 9.95 8.20 -10.40
N GLY A 204 9.96 8.84 -11.55
CA GLY A 204 11.00 8.66 -12.55
C GLY A 204 10.94 9.65 -13.69
N THR A 205 12.06 9.76 -14.43
CA THR A 205 12.09 10.61 -15.62
C THR A 205 11.37 9.93 -16.77
N ILE A 206 10.27 10.49 -17.20
CA ILE A 206 9.47 10.05 -18.35
C ILE A 206 9.27 11.26 -19.25
N GLY A 207 9.66 11.16 -20.51
CA GLY A 207 9.58 12.28 -21.46
C GLY A 207 10.33 13.55 -21.01
N GLY A 208 11.38 13.40 -20.20
CA GLY A 208 12.16 14.52 -19.65
C GLY A 208 11.58 15.18 -18.41
N GLN A 209 10.45 14.67 -17.88
CA GLN A 209 9.82 15.17 -16.65
C GLN A 209 9.91 14.14 -15.54
N ASN A 210 10.01 14.58 -14.28
CA ASN A 210 9.88 13.71 -13.11
C ASN A 210 8.39 13.46 -12.87
N LEU A 211 7.93 12.23 -13.13
CA LEU A 211 6.55 11.80 -12.97
C LEU A 211 6.45 10.71 -11.89
N ARG A 212 5.33 10.69 -11.16
CA ARG A 212 5.08 9.74 -10.06
C ARG A 212 4.10 8.69 -10.54
N TYR A 213 4.38 7.45 -10.22
CA TYR A 213 3.56 6.32 -10.64
C TYR A 213 3.56 5.21 -9.59
N ALA A 214 2.54 4.38 -9.65
CA ALA A 214 2.34 3.28 -8.74
C ALA A 214 1.96 2.01 -9.52
N PHE A 215 2.35 0.87 -8.99
CA PHE A 215 1.86 -0.46 -9.38
C PHE A 215 0.90 -0.97 -8.32
N ILE A 216 -0.27 -1.43 -8.74
CA ILE A 216 -1.22 -2.12 -7.87
C ILE A 216 -1.62 -3.43 -8.54
N GLY A 217 -1.23 -4.55 -7.94
CA GLY A 217 -1.59 -5.86 -8.44
C GLY A 217 -3.01 -6.27 -8.02
N ASN A 218 -3.73 -7.03 -8.88
CA ASN A 218 -5.03 -7.55 -8.49
C ASN A 218 -4.88 -8.61 -7.39
N ALA A 219 -5.43 -8.33 -6.21
CA ALA A 219 -5.33 -9.21 -5.05
C ALA A 219 -5.98 -10.59 -5.26
N ALA A 220 -6.81 -10.79 -6.28
CA ALA A 220 -7.35 -12.11 -6.61
C ALA A 220 -6.26 -13.14 -6.94
N ARG A 221 -5.07 -12.67 -7.35
CA ARG A 221 -3.91 -13.54 -7.55
C ARG A 221 -3.41 -14.18 -6.26
N CYS A 222 -3.56 -13.50 -5.12
CA CYS A 222 -3.04 -13.90 -3.82
C CYS A 222 -3.87 -13.31 -2.67
N LEU A 223 -5.14 -13.66 -2.60
CA LEU A 223 -6.07 -13.10 -1.61
C LEU A 223 -5.56 -13.22 -0.17
N SER A 224 -4.88 -14.31 0.18
CA SER A 224 -4.33 -14.51 1.52
C SER A 224 -3.25 -13.49 1.90
N SER A 225 -2.57 -12.93 0.91
CA SER A 225 -1.47 -11.97 1.14
C SER A 225 -1.91 -10.52 0.91
N CYS A 226 -2.82 -10.29 -0.05
CA CYS A 226 -3.14 -8.95 -0.54
C CYS A 226 -4.61 -8.54 -0.39
N ALA A 227 -5.40 -9.30 0.39
CA ALA A 227 -6.75 -8.90 0.76
C ALA A 227 -6.98 -9.10 2.26
N ALA A 228 -7.83 -8.27 2.86
CA ALA A 228 -8.17 -8.39 4.28
C ALA A 228 -9.27 -9.43 4.54
N GLN A 229 -10.06 -9.77 3.53
CA GLN A 229 -11.17 -10.71 3.62
C GLN A 229 -11.46 -11.35 2.26
N THR A 230 -12.04 -12.55 2.29
CA THR A 230 -12.37 -13.32 1.07
C THR A 230 -13.81 -13.10 0.60
N ILE A 231 -14.68 -12.55 1.45
CA ILE A 231 -15.98 -11.97 1.10
C ILE A 231 -15.83 -10.48 1.32
N SER A 232 -16.14 -9.67 0.31
CA SER A 232 -15.79 -8.25 0.34
C SER A 232 -17.01 -7.35 0.06
N PRO A 233 -16.96 -6.06 0.45
CA PRO A 233 -18.12 -5.17 0.38
C PRO A 233 -18.76 -5.06 -1.00
N ASN A 234 -17.96 -5.08 -2.06
CA ASN A 234 -18.44 -4.97 -3.44
C ASN A 234 -18.54 -6.32 -4.15
N ALA A 235 -18.52 -7.44 -3.39
CA ALA A 235 -18.56 -8.81 -3.92
C ALA A 235 -17.46 -9.14 -4.94
N ASN A 236 -16.34 -8.42 -4.87
CA ASN A 236 -15.15 -8.63 -5.68
C ASN A 236 -13.89 -8.51 -4.80
N PRO A 237 -13.52 -9.57 -4.06
CA PRO A 237 -12.44 -9.51 -3.07
C PRO A 237 -11.08 -9.15 -3.68
N GLY A 238 -10.84 -9.51 -4.95
CA GLY A 238 -9.63 -9.11 -5.66
C GLY A 238 -9.53 -7.59 -5.83
N VAL A 239 -10.59 -6.98 -6.35
CA VAL A 239 -10.63 -5.53 -6.58
C VAL A 239 -10.80 -4.75 -5.27
N ASP A 240 -11.60 -5.22 -4.32
CA ASP A 240 -11.70 -4.59 -3.00
C ASP A 240 -10.36 -4.60 -2.25
N GLY A 241 -9.58 -5.70 -2.41
CA GLY A 241 -8.19 -5.75 -1.94
C GLY A 241 -7.29 -4.72 -2.63
N MET A 242 -7.38 -4.63 -3.96
CA MET A 242 -6.66 -3.59 -4.73
C MET A 242 -7.00 -2.19 -4.24
N VAL A 243 -8.27 -1.88 -3.96
CA VAL A 243 -8.68 -0.53 -3.50
C VAL A 243 -8.05 -0.19 -2.16
N SER A 244 -7.90 -1.14 -1.23
CA SER A 244 -7.21 -0.90 0.03
C SER A 244 -5.73 -0.60 -0.15
N VAL A 245 -5.05 -1.33 -1.06
CA VAL A 245 -3.66 -1.08 -1.45
C VAL A 245 -3.52 0.25 -2.19
N LEU A 246 -4.43 0.52 -3.13
CA LEU A 246 -4.45 1.77 -3.89
C LEU A 246 -4.64 3.00 -2.99
N ALA A 247 -5.48 2.89 -1.95
CA ALA A 247 -5.64 3.95 -0.96
C ALA A 247 -4.32 4.21 -0.21
N HIS A 248 -3.62 3.15 0.18
CA HIS A 248 -2.31 3.22 0.83
C HIS A 248 -1.29 3.96 -0.04
N GLU A 249 -1.08 3.51 -1.28
CA GLU A 249 -0.12 4.13 -2.20
C GLU A 249 -0.50 5.59 -2.58
N LEU A 250 -1.79 5.88 -2.63
CA LEU A 250 -2.27 7.25 -2.87
C LEU A 250 -1.93 8.19 -1.70
N GLU A 251 -2.08 7.71 -0.46
CA GLU A 251 -1.74 8.46 0.74
C GLU A 251 -0.23 8.73 0.81
N GLU A 252 0.58 7.71 0.61
CA GLU A 252 2.04 7.79 0.66
C GLU A 252 2.59 8.68 -0.44
N ALA A 253 2.23 8.42 -1.70
CA ALA A 253 2.66 9.26 -2.81
C ALA A 253 2.21 10.73 -2.67
N THR A 254 1.10 10.98 -1.96
CA THR A 254 0.64 12.36 -1.69
C THR A 254 1.55 13.07 -0.69
N THR A 255 1.99 12.37 0.34
CA THR A 255 2.79 12.94 1.44
C THR A 255 4.29 12.82 1.21
N ASP A 256 4.72 11.90 0.33
CA ASP A 256 6.13 11.65 0.00
C ASP A 256 6.34 11.30 -1.49
N ALA A 257 6.01 12.25 -2.35
CA ALA A 257 5.93 12.05 -3.80
C ALA A 257 7.23 11.52 -4.45
N ASP A 258 8.40 11.75 -3.86
CA ASP A 258 9.71 11.38 -4.38
C ASP A 258 10.54 10.56 -3.37
N GLY A 259 9.94 10.01 -2.31
CA GLY A 259 10.63 9.25 -1.26
C GLY A 259 11.60 10.10 -0.42
N THR A 260 11.33 11.40 -0.29
CA THR A 260 12.24 12.34 0.38
C THR A 260 11.52 13.37 1.25
N ALA A 261 10.22 13.20 1.52
CA ALA A 261 9.40 14.17 2.25
C ALA A 261 8.98 13.67 3.64
N TRP A 262 7.99 12.81 3.76
CA TRP A 262 7.44 12.38 5.05
C TRP A 262 7.62 10.90 5.30
N TYR A 263 8.64 10.54 6.07
CA TYR A 263 8.89 9.17 6.48
C TYR A 263 9.48 9.09 7.89
N ALA A 264 9.39 7.92 8.50
CA ALA A 264 9.97 7.59 9.80
C ALA A 264 11.45 7.21 9.65
N ARG A 265 12.17 7.13 10.77
CA ARG A 265 13.57 6.65 10.78
C ARG A 265 13.75 5.21 10.25
N SER A 266 12.69 4.42 10.30
CA SER A 266 12.64 3.07 9.73
C SER A 266 12.56 3.05 8.20
N GLY A 267 12.30 4.19 7.56
CA GLY A 267 11.95 4.29 6.15
C GLY A 267 10.46 4.07 5.88
N TYR A 268 9.63 3.88 6.92
CA TYR A 268 8.18 3.72 6.77
C TYR A 268 7.50 5.06 6.52
N GLU A 269 6.49 5.02 5.66
CA GLU A 269 5.63 6.15 5.34
C GLU A 269 4.31 6.10 6.14
N ASN A 270 3.41 7.01 5.85
CA ASN A 270 2.18 7.18 6.62
C ASN A 270 1.20 5.99 6.52
N GLY A 271 1.18 5.30 5.41
CA GLY A 271 0.39 4.08 5.23
C GLY A 271 1.01 2.87 5.93
N ASP A 272 2.35 2.71 5.82
CA ASP A 272 3.12 1.59 6.34
C ASP A 272 2.94 1.33 7.83
N ASP A 273 3.05 2.38 8.65
CA ASP A 273 2.92 2.27 10.11
C ASP A 273 1.50 1.85 10.54
N CYS A 274 0.53 1.97 9.64
CA CYS A 274 -0.86 1.60 9.86
C CYS A 274 -1.32 0.42 8.99
N ALA A 275 -0.41 -0.18 8.22
CA ALA A 275 -0.71 -1.26 7.29
C ALA A 275 -1.48 -2.41 7.95
N TRP A 276 -2.45 -2.96 7.21
CA TRP A 276 -3.31 -4.08 7.64
C TRP A 276 -4.10 -3.84 8.93
N THR A 277 -4.26 -2.60 9.35
CA THR A 277 -5.13 -2.22 10.46
C THR A 277 -6.35 -1.44 9.96
N PHE A 278 -7.55 -1.82 10.39
CA PHE A 278 -8.80 -1.35 9.78
C PHE A 278 -9.66 -0.52 10.74
N GLY A 279 -9.29 -0.43 12.01
CA GLY A 279 -10.09 0.27 13.02
C GLY A 279 -11.47 -0.36 13.24
N THR A 280 -12.45 0.47 13.56
CA THR A 280 -13.84 0.00 13.76
C THR A 280 -14.47 -0.32 12.41
N THR A 281 -15.02 -1.53 12.30
CA THR A 281 -15.73 -2.00 11.11
C THR A 281 -17.23 -2.18 11.39
N TYR A 282 -18.03 -2.24 10.33
CA TYR A 282 -19.45 -2.60 10.38
C TYR A 282 -19.74 -3.71 9.35
N ALA A 283 -20.75 -4.52 9.66
CA ALA A 283 -21.17 -5.61 8.77
C ALA A 283 -21.92 -5.06 7.56
N VAL A 284 -21.62 -5.62 6.38
CA VAL A 284 -22.34 -5.40 5.13
C VAL A 284 -23.36 -6.54 4.90
N ALA A 285 -24.42 -6.27 4.17
CA ALA A 285 -25.52 -7.23 3.99
C ALA A 285 -25.11 -8.59 3.38
N ASN A 286 -23.99 -8.65 2.65
CA ASN A 286 -23.44 -9.86 2.06
C ASN A 286 -22.54 -10.68 3.01
N GLY A 287 -22.45 -10.29 4.29
CA GLY A 287 -21.62 -10.93 5.31
C GLY A 287 -20.17 -10.48 5.36
N SER A 288 -19.78 -9.50 4.56
CA SER A 288 -18.47 -8.86 4.65
C SER A 288 -18.43 -7.75 5.68
N TYR A 289 -17.26 -7.16 5.89
CA TYR A 289 -17.06 -5.99 6.72
C TYR A 289 -16.55 -4.81 5.91
N ALA A 290 -16.96 -3.62 6.30
CA ALA A 290 -16.47 -2.34 5.79
C ALA A 290 -16.16 -1.40 6.96
N ASN A 291 -15.37 -0.37 6.69
CA ASN A 291 -15.08 0.69 7.67
C ASN A 291 -15.32 2.09 7.11
N MET A 292 -15.58 2.19 5.82
CA MET A 292 -15.75 3.47 5.14
C MET A 292 -16.84 3.38 4.08
N LYS A 293 -17.64 4.44 3.98
CA LYS A 293 -18.58 4.63 2.87
C LYS A 293 -18.11 5.82 2.03
N LEU A 294 -17.84 5.56 0.74
CA LEU A 294 -17.47 6.59 -0.23
C LEU A 294 -18.51 6.59 -1.35
N GLY A 295 -19.18 7.72 -1.53
CA GLY A 295 -20.30 7.79 -2.44
C GLY A 295 -21.39 6.79 -2.08
N THR A 296 -21.68 5.85 -2.99
CA THR A 296 -22.70 4.81 -2.78
C THR A 296 -22.13 3.45 -2.36
N ARG A 297 -20.79 3.31 -2.29
CA ARG A 297 -20.12 2.04 -1.99
C ARG A 297 -19.57 1.98 -0.56
N ASP A 298 -19.58 0.79 -0.03
CA ASP A 298 -18.87 0.45 1.20
C ASP A 298 -17.48 -0.12 0.86
N PHE A 299 -16.46 0.28 1.62
CA PHE A 299 -15.08 -0.15 1.44
C PHE A 299 -14.46 -0.58 2.77
N LEU A 300 -13.48 -1.46 2.71
CA LEU A 300 -12.61 -1.80 3.81
C LEU A 300 -11.19 -1.29 3.48
N ILE A 301 -10.85 -0.13 4.03
CA ILE A 301 -9.60 0.59 3.75
C ILE A 301 -8.70 0.52 4.98
N GLN A 302 -7.42 0.33 4.78
CA GLN A 302 -6.41 0.42 5.84
C GLN A 302 -6.38 1.83 6.41
N ARG A 303 -6.06 1.94 7.71
CA ARG A 303 -5.87 3.24 8.37
C ARG A 303 -4.62 3.94 7.85
N ASN A 304 -4.55 5.23 8.10
CA ASN A 304 -3.41 6.06 7.80
C ASN A 304 -2.96 6.82 9.05
N VAL A 305 -1.72 7.31 9.08
CA VAL A 305 -1.20 8.09 10.22
C VAL A 305 -1.80 9.48 10.21
N ASP A 306 -2.53 9.83 11.25
CA ASP A 306 -3.06 11.18 11.52
C ASP A 306 -2.29 11.88 12.64
N PHE A 307 -2.07 13.19 12.49
CA PHE A 307 -1.49 14.06 13.53
C PHE A 307 -2.62 14.69 14.33
N ARG A 308 -2.87 14.20 15.53
CA ARG A 308 -3.95 14.75 16.35
C ARG A 308 -3.61 16.11 16.94
N SER A 309 -4.60 16.97 17.04
CA SER A 309 -4.49 18.31 17.66
C SER A 309 -4.03 18.25 19.12
N THR A 310 -4.25 17.13 19.82
CA THR A 310 -3.77 16.87 21.18
C THR A 310 -2.30 16.45 21.24
N GLY A 311 -1.64 16.38 20.09
CA GLY A 311 -0.28 15.86 19.91
C GLY A 311 -0.21 14.35 19.71
N GLY A 312 0.85 13.88 19.04
CA GLY A 312 1.09 12.49 18.70
C GLY A 312 0.54 12.10 17.33
N GLN A 313 1.00 10.95 16.86
CA GLN A 313 0.65 10.34 15.58
C GLN A 313 -0.09 9.03 15.85
N TYR A 314 -1.18 8.80 15.15
CA TYR A 314 -2.09 7.67 15.40
C TYR A 314 -2.59 7.09 14.08
N CYS A 315 -2.86 5.79 14.06
CA CYS A 315 -3.56 5.19 12.94
C CYS A 315 -5.06 5.50 13.02
N ASP A 316 -5.56 6.28 12.09
CA ASP A 316 -6.97 6.70 12.03
C ASP A 316 -7.60 6.48 10.64
N LEU A 317 -8.93 6.54 10.58
CA LEU A 317 -9.73 6.49 9.34
C LEU A 317 -10.33 7.86 8.99
N ALA A 318 -10.05 8.86 9.80
CA ALA A 318 -10.56 10.21 9.60
C ALA A 318 -9.66 11.20 10.34
N HIS A 319 -9.47 12.34 9.73
CA HIS A 319 -8.84 13.50 10.37
C HIS A 319 -9.55 13.90 11.66
N LYS A 320 -8.81 14.14 12.77
CA LYS A 320 -9.30 14.50 14.10
C LYS A 320 -8.60 15.70 14.71
#